data_65682a9890c83cc8ff640f719c7a2861
#
_entry.id   65682a9890c83cc8ff640f719c7a2861
#
_cell.length_a   1.000
_cell.length_b   1.000
_cell.length_c   1.000
_cell.angle_alpha   90.00
_cell.angle_beta   90.00
_cell.angle_gamma   90.00
#
_symmetry.space_group_name_H-M   'P 1'
#
loop_
_entity.id
_entity.type
_entity.pdbx_description
1 polymer ?
#
loop_
_entity_poly.entity_id
_entity_poly.type
_entity_poly.pdbx_seq_one_letter_code
_entity_poly.pdbx_strand_id
1 'polypeptide(L)'
;KQVLSNIWININGKGHSNEYHIHAKSALSGVFYLTDSKFPIMFKHPYEEVNTYYWEEEFIESHNNLNSGQWSVTPKKNTLLIFPPWLYHKVAMNQENSNRISISFNTVFNKNEWGEYP
;
A
#
# COMPACT_ATOMS: atom_id res chain seq x y z
N LYS A 1 -8.66 -13.22 -16.59
CA LYS A 1 -8.45 -13.89 -15.29
C LYS A 1 -7.17 -13.38 -14.64
N GLN A 2 -7.20 -13.09 -13.32
CA GLN A 2 -6.01 -12.75 -12.57
C GLN A 2 -5.50 -13.98 -11.81
N VAL A 3 -4.19 -14.09 -11.70
CA VAL A 3 -3.52 -15.15 -10.96
C VAL A 3 -2.45 -14.53 -10.06
N LEU A 4 -2.13 -15.20 -8.96
CA LEU A 4 -1.00 -14.81 -8.11
C LEU A 4 0.30 -14.91 -8.91
N SER A 5 1.09 -13.84 -8.92
CA SER A 5 2.42 -13.84 -9.52
C SER A 5 3.51 -14.09 -8.50
N ASN A 6 3.40 -13.49 -7.34
CA ASN A 6 4.30 -13.69 -6.21
C ASN A 6 3.57 -13.47 -4.89
N ILE A 7 4.07 -14.11 -3.86
CA ILE A 7 3.58 -14.02 -2.49
C ILE A 7 4.78 -14.16 -1.55
N TRP A 8 4.81 -13.36 -0.50
CA TRP A 8 5.90 -13.42 0.49
C TRP A 8 5.42 -13.00 1.88
N ILE A 9 6.16 -13.41 2.89
CA ILE A 9 5.91 -13.05 4.28
C ILE A 9 6.87 -11.94 4.68
N ASN A 10 6.33 -10.88 5.31
CA ASN A 10 7.10 -9.82 5.94
C ASN A 10 7.11 -10.03 7.45
N ILE A 11 8.30 -10.06 8.02
CA ILE A 11 8.51 -10.05 9.46
C ILE A 11 9.31 -8.80 9.78
N ASN A 12 8.62 -7.74 10.22
CA ASN A 12 9.20 -6.44 10.47
C ASN A 12 9.37 -6.21 11.97
N GLY A 13 10.59 -6.39 12.45
CA GLY A 13 10.98 -6.06 13.81
C GLY A 13 11.09 -4.55 14.03
N LYS A 14 11.45 -4.18 15.26
CA LYS A 14 11.71 -2.78 15.63
C LYS A 14 12.77 -2.14 14.73
N GLY A 15 12.48 -0.97 14.21
CA GLY A 15 13.36 -0.22 13.32
C GLY A 15 13.19 -0.55 11.82
N HIS A 16 12.39 -1.55 11.46
CA HIS A 16 12.14 -1.88 10.06
C HIS A 16 11.08 -0.96 9.45
N SER A 17 11.35 -0.50 8.23
CA SER A 17 10.46 0.31 7.40
C SER A 17 10.66 -0.04 5.94
N ASN A 18 9.70 0.35 5.10
CA ASN A 18 9.84 0.32 3.64
C ASN A 18 9.58 1.72 3.09
N GLU A 19 10.47 2.20 2.23
CA GLU A 19 10.32 3.47 1.54
C GLU A 19 9.21 3.44 0.50
N TYR A 20 8.81 4.61 -0.02
CA TYR A 20 7.84 4.72 -1.09
C TYR A 20 8.27 3.94 -2.32
N HIS A 21 7.39 3.09 -2.82
CA HIS A 21 7.61 2.25 -3.99
C HIS A 21 6.29 1.88 -4.66
N ILE A 22 6.40 1.27 -5.83
CA ILE A 22 5.30 0.69 -6.59
C ILE A 22 5.66 -0.76 -6.98
N HIS A 23 4.66 -1.51 -7.41
CA HIS A 23 4.86 -2.89 -7.89
C HIS A 23 4.62 -2.93 -9.41
N ALA A 24 5.70 -2.71 -10.16
CA ALA A 24 5.64 -2.70 -11.63
C ALA A 24 5.14 -4.03 -12.21
N LYS A 25 4.42 -3.94 -13.32
CA LYS A 25 3.89 -5.11 -14.07
C LYS A 25 2.89 -5.98 -13.32
N SER A 26 2.34 -5.52 -12.22
CA SER A 26 1.29 -6.19 -11.48
C SER A 26 -0.09 -5.67 -11.85
N ALA A 27 -1.11 -6.49 -11.69
CA ALA A 27 -2.52 -6.10 -11.90
C ALA A 27 -3.16 -5.57 -10.62
N LEU A 28 -2.89 -6.24 -9.49
CA LEU A 28 -3.27 -5.82 -8.14
C LEU A 28 -2.15 -6.17 -7.17
N SER A 29 -2.07 -5.39 -6.10
CA SER A 29 -1.24 -5.67 -4.94
C SER A 29 -2.10 -5.81 -3.70
N GLY A 30 -1.64 -6.60 -2.74
CA GLY A 30 -2.35 -6.79 -1.50
C GLY A 30 -1.44 -7.15 -0.33
N VAL A 31 -1.98 -6.94 0.86
CA VAL A 31 -1.34 -7.33 2.11
C VAL A 31 -2.39 -7.88 3.07
N PHE A 32 -2.09 -9.03 3.66
CA PHE A 32 -2.89 -9.63 4.72
C PHE A 32 -2.12 -9.55 6.02
N TYR A 33 -2.70 -8.93 7.02
CA TYR A 33 -2.06 -8.72 8.31
C TYR A 33 -2.30 -9.89 9.26
N LEU A 34 -1.22 -10.47 9.78
CA LEU A 34 -1.25 -11.53 10.79
C LEU A 34 -1.14 -10.98 12.21
N THR A 35 -0.74 -9.72 12.36
CA THR A 35 -0.61 -9.03 13.65
C THR A 35 -1.22 -7.64 13.58
N ASP A 36 -1.61 -7.10 14.74
CA ASP A 36 -1.88 -5.67 14.89
C ASP A 36 -0.56 -4.89 14.90
N SER A 37 -0.61 -3.63 14.50
CA SER A 37 0.49 -2.67 14.68
C SER A 37 -0.08 -1.26 14.78
N LYS A 38 0.61 -0.38 15.50
CA LYS A 38 0.31 1.05 15.54
C LYS A 38 0.93 1.82 14.38
N PHE A 39 1.84 1.20 13.65
CA PHE A 39 2.62 1.85 12.58
C PHE A 39 2.05 1.46 11.23
N PRO A 40 1.52 2.45 10.45
CA PRO A 40 0.68 2.19 9.29
C PRO A 40 1.46 1.90 8.02
N ILE A 41 0.75 1.33 7.04
CA ILE A 41 1.03 1.51 5.63
C ILE A 41 0.46 2.87 5.19
N MET A 42 1.21 3.63 4.40
CA MET A 42 0.84 4.96 3.95
C MET A 42 0.80 4.99 2.43
N PHE A 43 -0.25 5.58 1.88
CA PHE A 43 -0.45 5.75 0.44
C PHE A 43 -0.35 7.22 0.08
N LYS A 44 0.38 7.52 -1.00
CA LYS A 44 0.54 8.86 -1.54
C LYS A 44 -0.51 9.13 -2.61
N HIS A 45 -1.17 10.29 -2.55
CA HIS A 45 -2.10 10.70 -3.61
C HIS A 45 -1.36 10.81 -4.94
N PRO A 46 -1.92 10.28 -6.05
CA PRO A 46 -1.25 10.31 -7.36
C PRO A 46 -0.93 11.72 -7.87
N TYR A 47 -1.69 12.71 -7.42
CA TYR A 47 -1.52 14.13 -7.81
C TYR A 47 -1.13 15.01 -6.62
N GLU A 48 -0.39 14.48 -5.65
CA GLU A 48 -0.02 15.19 -4.44
C GLU A 48 0.70 16.51 -4.75
N GLU A 49 1.67 16.49 -5.66
CA GLU A 49 2.44 17.68 -6.01
C GLU A 49 1.54 18.78 -6.60
N VAL A 50 0.60 18.43 -7.47
CA VAL A 50 -0.35 19.37 -8.06
C VAL A 50 -1.32 19.93 -7.03
N ASN A 51 -1.86 19.04 -6.20
CA ASN A 51 -2.80 19.44 -5.14
C ASN A 51 -2.11 20.35 -4.12
N THR A 52 -0.90 20.01 -3.69
CA THR A 52 -0.12 20.82 -2.75
C THR A 52 0.24 22.19 -3.32
N TYR A 53 0.47 22.27 -4.62
CA TYR A 53 0.77 23.53 -5.30
C TYR A 53 -0.44 24.50 -5.31
N TYR A 54 -1.65 23.99 -5.57
CA TYR A 54 -2.86 24.80 -5.68
C TYR A 54 -3.64 24.95 -4.36
N TRP A 55 -3.48 24.01 -3.43
CA TRP A 55 -4.21 23.96 -2.17
C TRP A 55 -3.23 23.97 -1.00
N GLU A 56 -2.79 25.17 -0.64
CA GLU A 56 -1.93 25.33 0.53
C GLU A 56 -2.68 24.92 1.81
N GLU A 57 -1.95 24.36 2.77
CA GLU A 57 -2.50 23.82 4.02
C GLU A 57 -3.39 24.83 4.75
N GLU A 58 -3.04 26.12 4.70
CA GLU A 58 -3.78 27.21 5.35
C GLU A 58 -5.19 27.43 4.78
N PHE A 59 -5.47 26.94 3.58
CA PHE A 59 -6.79 27.04 2.94
C PHE A 59 -7.66 25.81 3.19
N ILE A 60 -7.15 24.79 3.89
CA ILE A 60 -7.87 23.56 4.17
C ILE A 60 -8.51 23.64 5.56
N GLU A 61 -9.83 23.72 5.61
CA GLU A 61 -10.57 23.71 6.88
C GLU A 61 -10.58 22.35 7.56
N SER A 62 -10.67 21.28 6.76
CA SER A 62 -10.62 19.91 7.24
C SER A 62 -10.18 18.96 6.14
N HIS A 63 -9.40 17.93 6.51
CA HIS A 63 -8.95 16.92 5.56
C HIS A 63 -10.05 15.89 5.26
N ASN A 64 -10.12 15.46 4.00
CA ASN A 64 -11.01 14.42 3.51
C ASN A 64 -10.33 13.66 2.35
N ASN A 65 -11.03 12.70 1.74
CA ASN A 65 -10.48 11.89 0.66
C ASN A 65 -10.17 12.66 -0.63
N LEU A 66 -10.66 13.89 -0.77
CA LEU A 66 -10.45 14.70 -1.97
C LEU A 66 -9.26 15.66 -1.84
N ASN A 67 -8.97 16.11 -0.63
CA ASN A 67 -7.95 17.13 -0.37
C ASN A 67 -6.74 16.62 0.42
N SER A 68 -6.70 15.33 0.76
CA SER A 68 -5.58 14.74 1.48
C SER A 68 -4.48 14.28 0.53
N GLY A 69 -3.24 14.63 0.81
CA GLY A 69 -2.07 14.20 0.03
C GLY A 69 -1.65 12.77 0.33
N GLN A 70 -2.00 12.27 1.50
CA GLN A 70 -1.64 10.92 1.96
C GLN A 70 -2.79 10.30 2.74
N TRP A 71 -2.86 8.96 2.68
CA TRP A 71 -3.72 8.15 3.54
C TRP A 71 -2.90 7.13 4.28
N SER A 72 -3.31 6.84 5.49
CA SER A 72 -2.70 5.77 6.27
C SER A 72 -3.73 4.73 6.68
N VAL A 73 -3.32 3.47 6.65
CA VAL A 73 -4.12 2.34 7.12
C VAL A 73 -3.34 1.64 8.22
N THR A 74 -3.90 1.63 9.41
CA THR A 74 -3.30 0.95 10.56
C THR A 74 -3.54 -0.56 10.45
N PRO A 75 -2.49 -1.38 10.51
CA PRO A 75 -2.64 -2.83 10.44
C PRO A 75 -3.49 -3.38 11.57
N LYS A 76 -4.47 -4.21 11.20
CA LYS A 76 -5.26 -5.00 12.15
C LYS A 76 -5.18 -6.46 11.74
N LYS A 77 -4.96 -7.34 12.70
CA LYS A 77 -4.95 -8.78 12.49
C LYS A 77 -6.20 -9.25 11.72
N ASN A 78 -5.99 -10.14 10.78
CA ASN A 78 -7.03 -10.69 9.89
C ASN A 78 -7.66 -9.69 8.92
N THR A 79 -7.00 -8.58 8.65
CA THR A 79 -7.42 -7.61 7.64
C THR A 79 -6.66 -7.85 6.33
N LEU A 80 -7.40 -7.91 5.23
CA LEU A 80 -6.89 -7.92 3.88
C LEU A 80 -7.04 -6.52 3.27
N LEU A 81 -5.93 -5.96 2.81
CA LEU A 81 -5.89 -4.69 2.11
C LEU A 81 -5.50 -4.94 0.65
N ILE A 82 -6.29 -4.42 -0.29
CA ILE A 82 -6.02 -4.53 -1.73
C ILE A 82 -5.93 -3.12 -2.30
N PHE A 83 -4.94 -2.88 -3.13
CA PHE A 83 -4.69 -1.57 -3.73
C PHE A 83 -4.09 -1.68 -5.13
N PRO A 84 -4.21 -0.62 -5.95
CA PRO A 84 -3.57 -0.60 -7.25
C PRO A 84 -2.04 -0.67 -7.12
N PRO A 85 -1.35 -1.48 -7.94
CA PRO A 85 0.11 -1.64 -7.82
C PRO A 85 0.91 -0.39 -8.21
N TRP A 86 0.31 0.52 -8.96
CA TRP A 86 0.91 1.81 -9.34
C TRP A 86 0.82 2.87 -8.24
N LEU A 87 0.02 2.64 -7.20
CA LEU A 87 -0.15 3.59 -6.10
C LEU A 87 1.10 3.57 -5.21
N TYR A 88 1.78 4.71 -5.11
CA TYR A 88 2.93 4.85 -4.23
C TYR A 88 2.54 4.62 -2.78
N HIS A 89 3.27 3.75 -2.13
CA HIS A 89 3.04 3.40 -0.73
C HIS A 89 4.35 3.13 -0.01
N LYS A 90 4.34 3.37 1.28
CA LYS A 90 5.43 3.06 2.20
C LYS A 90 4.90 2.39 3.45
N VAL A 91 5.78 1.71 4.17
CA VAL A 91 5.48 1.12 5.46
C VAL A 91 6.25 1.88 6.52
N ALA A 92 5.52 2.51 7.46
CA ALA A 92 6.12 3.27 8.53
C ALA A 92 7.01 2.39 9.41
N MET A 93 8.06 2.98 9.96
CA MET A 93 8.99 2.28 10.84
C MET A 93 8.24 1.67 12.03
N ASN A 94 8.44 0.38 12.25
CA ASN A 94 7.94 -0.29 13.44
C ASN A 94 8.78 0.14 14.65
N GLN A 95 8.17 0.83 15.59
CA GLN A 95 8.82 1.26 16.82
C GLN A 95 8.42 0.41 18.04
N GLU A 96 7.55 -0.58 17.82
CA GLU A 96 7.15 -1.55 18.84
C GLU A 96 8.23 -2.63 19.01
N ASN A 97 8.28 -3.21 20.19
CA ASN A 97 9.19 -4.35 20.46
C ASN A 97 8.70 -5.65 19.83
N SER A 98 7.41 -5.73 19.50
CA SER A 98 6.81 -6.88 18.81
C SER A 98 6.96 -6.78 17.30
N ASN A 99 7.06 -7.92 16.62
CA ASN A 99 7.13 -7.98 15.17
C ASN A 99 5.77 -7.66 14.54
N ARG A 100 5.80 -6.89 13.45
CA ARG A 100 4.68 -6.74 12.54
C ARG A 100 4.82 -7.80 11.45
N ILE A 101 3.85 -8.72 11.40
CA ILE A 101 3.88 -9.86 10.47
C ILE A 101 2.73 -9.72 9.48
N SER A 102 3.05 -9.82 8.20
CA SER A 102 2.09 -9.74 7.11
C SER A 102 2.46 -10.61 5.94
N ILE A 103 1.47 -10.96 5.12
CA ILE A 103 1.65 -11.65 3.85
C ILE A 103 1.33 -10.66 2.75
N SER A 104 2.31 -10.38 1.90
CA SER A 104 2.13 -9.53 0.72
C SER A 104 2.04 -10.39 -0.54
N PHE A 105 1.27 -9.91 -1.51
CA PHE A 105 1.13 -10.60 -2.78
C PHE A 105 0.88 -9.61 -3.93
N ASN A 106 1.19 -10.06 -5.13
CA ASN A 106 0.81 -9.40 -6.37
C ASN A 106 0.08 -10.38 -7.28
N THR A 107 -0.77 -9.85 -8.14
CA THR A 107 -1.41 -10.60 -9.21
C THR A 107 -0.97 -10.09 -10.56
N VAL A 108 -1.13 -10.91 -11.58
CA VAL A 108 -0.98 -10.53 -12.99
C VAL A 108 -2.18 -11.02 -13.79
N PHE A 109 -2.44 -10.39 -14.92
CA PHE A 109 -3.42 -10.91 -15.86
C PHE A 109 -2.86 -12.17 -16.52
N ASN A 110 -3.65 -13.23 -16.47
CA ASN A 110 -3.32 -14.45 -17.20
C ASN A 110 -3.74 -14.25 -18.67
N LYS A 111 -2.79 -14.42 -19.57
CA LYS A 111 -3.07 -14.40 -21.01
C LYS A 111 -3.83 -15.66 -21.40
N ASN A 112 -4.68 -15.56 -22.42
CA ASN A 112 -5.26 -16.74 -23.05
C ASN A 112 -4.19 -17.52 -23.83
N GLU A 113 -4.57 -18.65 -24.38
CA GLU A 113 -3.67 -19.51 -25.19
C GLU A 113 -3.15 -18.86 -26.47
N TRP A 114 -3.76 -17.73 -26.90
CA TRP A 114 -3.32 -16.93 -28.05
C TRP A 114 -2.38 -15.80 -27.64
N GLY A 115 -2.01 -15.72 -26.36
CA GLY A 115 -1.14 -14.68 -25.82
C GLY A 115 -1.81 -13.32 -25.61
N GLU A 116 -3.13 -13.26 -25.73
CA GLU A 116 -3.93 -12.07 -25.49
C GLU A 116 -4.43 -12.00 -24.04
N TYR A 117 -4.62 -10.80 -23.52
CA TYR A 117 -5.29 -10.60 -22.24
C TYR A 117 -6.80 -10.77 -22.42
N PRO A 118 -7.46 -11.50 -21.48
CA PRO A 118 -8.91 -11.64 -21.53
C PRO A 118 -9.64 -10.32 -21.30
#